data_0b1025026a3dd7b03ff851b904b9d578
#
_entry.id   0b1025026a3dd7b03ff851b904b9d578
#
_cell.length_a   1.000
_cell.length_b   1.000
_cell.length_c   1.000
_cell.angle_alpha   90.00
_cell.angle_beta   90.00
_cell.angle_gamma   90.00
#
_symmetry.space_group_name_H-M   'P 1'
#
loop_
_entity.id
_entity.type
_entity.pdbx_description
1 polymer ?
#
loop_
_entity_poly.entity_id
_entity_poly.type
_entity_poly.pdbx_seq_one_letter_code
_entity_poly.pdbx_strand_id
1 'polypeptide(L)'
;MPREYEIDAAEIDAVVFDLDGVITRTESVHHASWEQLFNEYLEDRAALLGEPFEPFQPSDYLEFVDGKPRYDGVASFLESRNILIPWGSAEDPPEAETVCGLGNRKNGYFLNRLTIDGVEAYATSVAFVRELQRQGVETALISSSRNVNEVLSAAGLLDLFTVRVDGIVADDLGLPGKPDPAVFIEAASRVGAEPVNAAIVEDAQSGAEAGKTGGFRIVIGVDRGDQADELHAAGATVVVSDLHELTVIPVPPVPRAELPSAAENFDAIEAVLSTSDPAVFLDYDGVLTPIVEHPDLAVLSNETRQVLANLASVATVAVVSGRDVADVRGKVQVPGIYYAGSHGFDIISPSGEPVVDDRLDRFTAYLAPLDTATEELEDRLRHVAGAQVERKRFAIAVHYRRVAEADLAVVEEAVRATAPTVPSLRVATGKKIFEFRPDFDWDKGRAMRWLLGELGLDREGVTPVYLGDDTTDEDAFRVIRKRGVGIVVGREGKPSLARFALEDTDEVASFLARITEAQNP
;
A
#
# COMPACT_ATOMS: atom_id res chain seq x y z
N MET A 1 22.48 -19.69 -15.28
CA MET A 1 22.13 -18.55 -14.44
C MET A 1 20.63 -18.41 -14.56
N PRO A 2 19.87 -18.33 -13.47
CA PRO A 2 18.45 -18.01 -13.58
C PRO A 2 18.35 -16.68 -14.34
N ARG A 3 17.39 -16.57 -15.23
CA ARG A 3 17.08 -15.30 -15.89
C ARG A 3 16.35 -14.47 -14.82
N GLU A 4 16.96 -13.38 -14.37
CA GLU A 4 16.26 -12.35 -13.63
C GLU A 4 15.26 -11.71 -14.60
N TYR A 5 13.99 -11.77 -14.27
CA TYR A 5 12.95 -11.09 -15.02
C TYR A 5 12.74 -9.71 -14.39
N GLU A 6 12.66 -8.70 -15.24
CA GLU A 6 12.59 -7.29 -14.83
C GLU A 6 11.19 -6.73 -15.00
N ILE A 7 10.70 -6.04 -13.97
CA ILE A 7 9.48 -5.22 -14.00
C ILE A 7 9.90 -3.76 -13.99
N ASP A 8 9.79 -3.10 -15.12
CA ASP A 8 10.15 -1.68 -15.23
C ASP A 8 9.02 -0.80 -14.67
N ALA A 9 9.28 -0.15 -13.53
CA ALA A 9 8.35 0.75 -12.89
C ALA A 9 8.02 2.01 -13.74
N ALA A 10 8.80 2.31 -14.77
CA ALA A 10 8.48 3.37 -15.72
C ALA A 10 7.36 2.96 -16.69
N GLU A 11 7.26 1.68 -17.02
CA GLU A 11 6.35 1.15 -18.04
C GLU A 11 5.13 0.45 -17.43
N ILE A 12 5.24 -0.13 -16.22
CA ILE A 12 4.18 -0.86 -15.54
C ILE A 12 3.51 0.07 -14.52
N ASP A 13 2.20 0.29 -14.67
CA ASP A 13 1.39 1.12 -13.79
C ASP A 13 0.90 0.36 -12.58
N ALA A 14 0.52 -0.90 -12.77
CA ALA A 14 -0.01 -1.75 -11.71
C ALA A 14 0.38 -3.20 -11.87
N VAL A 15 0.38 -3.93 -10.75
CA VAL A 15 0.45 -5.39 -10.72
C VAL A 15 -0.75 -5.91 -9.92
N VAL A 16 -1.54 -6.78 -10.54
CA VAL A 16 -2.70 -7.43 -9.91
C VAL A 16 -2.29 -8.84 -9.50
N PHE A 17 -2.47 -9.16 -8.24
CA PHE A 17 -2.09 -10.44 -7.65
C PHE A 17 -3.31 -11.32 -7.39
N ASP A 18 -3.22 -12.60 -7.68
CA ASP A 18 -4.08 -13.57 -7.04
C ASP A 18 -3.69 -13.76 -5.57
N LEU A 19 -4.61 -14.27 -4.75
CA LEU A 19 -4.39 -14.50 -3.32
C LEU A 19 -3.79 -15.89 -3.07
N ASP A 20 -4.54 -16.91 -3.49
CA ASP A 20 -4.26 -18.30 -3.13
C ASP A 20 -3.11 -18.84 -3.99
N GLY A 21 -2.08 -19.44 -3.37
CA GLY A 21 -0.89 -19.90 -4.09
C GLY A 21 0.11 -18.81 -4.49
N VAL A 22 -0.31 -17.54 -4.51
CA VAL A 22 0.54 -16.39 -4.85
C VAL A 22 0.96 -15.60 -3.60
N ILE A 23 0.02 -15.12 -2.81
CA ILE A 23 0.28 -14.33 -1.58
C ILE A 23 0.26 -15.23 -0.36
N THR A 24 -0.71 -16.16 -0.30
CA THR A 24 -0.94 -17.04 0.86
C THR A 24 -0.93 -18.51 0.48
N ARG A 25 -0.51 -19.34 1.44
CA ARG A 25 -0.52 -20.81 1.35
C ARG A 25 -1.84 -21.38 1.86
N THR A 26 -2.93 -20.97 1.24
CA THR A 26 -4.29 -21.37 1.64
C THR A 26 -4.74 -22.72 1.10
N GLU A 27 -4.04 -23.25 0.10
CA GLU A 27 -4.38 -24.52 -0.55
C GLU A 27 -4.54 -25.67 0.48
N SER A 28 -3.60 -25.81 1.41
CA SER A 28 -3.67 -26.84 2.46
C SER A 28 -4.89 -26.69 3.37
N VAL A 29 -5.27 -25.43 3.70
CA VAL A 29 -6.44 -25.12 4.52
C VAL A 29 -7.73 -25.42 3.75
N HIS A 30 -7.77 -25.06 2.46
CA HIS A 30 -8.88 -25.40 1.58
C HIS A 30 -9.05 -26.90 1.43
N HIS A 31 -7.96 -27.61 1.10
CA HIS A 31 -7.96 -29.07 0.93
C HIS A 31 -8.48 -29.76 2.20
N ALA A 32 -7.90 -29.45 3.36
CA ALA A 32 -8.32 -30.07 4.63
C ALA A 32 -9.80 -29.77 5.00
N SER A 33 -10.32 -28.60 4.60
CA SER A 33 -11.72 -28.25 4.84
C SER A 33 -12.67 -29.00 3.91
N TRP A 34 -12.27 -29.24 2.67
CA TRP A 34 -13.02 -30.04 1.70
C TRP A 34 -13.01 -31.54 2.08
N GLU A 35 -11.83 -32.03 2.43
CA GLU A 35 -11.67 -33.43 2.90
C GLU A 35 -12.56 -33.71 4.12
N GLN A 36 -12.58 -32.81 5.09
CA GLN A 36 -13.43 -32.94 6.26
C GLN A 36 -14.90 -32.96 5.87
N LEU A 37 -15.35 -31.98 5.06
CA LEU A 37 -16.75 -31.91 4.63
C LEU A 37 -17.21 -33.19 3.95
N PHE A 38 -16.46 -33.60 2.91
CA PHE A 38 -16.90 -34.68 2.07
C PHE A 38 -16.78 -36.05 2.80
N ASN A 39 -15.75 -36.24 3.60
CA ASN A 39 -15.64 -37.46 4.39
C ASN A 39 -16.79 -37.59 5.40
N GLU A 40 -17.11 -36.54 6.15
CA GLU A 40 -18.25 -36.57 7.08
C GLU A 40 -19.57 -36.84 6.33
N TYR A 41 -19.82 -36.11 5.22
CA TYR A 41 -21.04 -36.28 4.44
C TYR A 41 -21.17 -37.68 3.82
N LEU A 42 -20.09 -38.23 3.25
CA LEU A 42 -20.08 -39.54 2.62
C LEU A 42 -20.20 -40.67 3.66
N GLU A 43 -19.57 -40.53 4.83
CA GLU A 43 -19.68 -41.50 5.94
C GLU A 43 -21.11 -41.56 6.48
N ASP A 44 -21.74 -40.41 6.75
CA ASP A 44 -23.15 -40.34 7.19
C ASP A 44 -24.09 -40.96 6.16
N ARG A 45 -23.87 -40.66 4.87
CA ARG A 45 -24.66 -41.23 3.77
C ARG A 45 -24.49 -42.72 3.64
N ALA A 46 -23.25 -43.23 3.70
CA ALA A 46 -22.95 -44.63 3.63
C ALA A 46 -23.61 -45.40 4.79
N ALA A 47 -23.56 -44.85 5.99
CA ALA A 47 -24.23 -45.42 7.17
C ALA A 47 -25.76 -45.47 7.00
N LEU A 48 -26.37 -44.41 6.43
CA LEU A 48 -27.82 -44.34 6.20
C LEU A 48 -28.30 -45.32 5.13
N LEU A 49 -27.54 -45.51 4.04
CA LEU A 49 -27.93 -46.32 2.89
C LEU A 49 -27.41 -47.77 2.98
N GLY A 50 -26.49 -48.08 3.90
CA GLY A 50 -25.84 -49.38 4.01
C GLY A 50 -24.86 -49.64 2.85
N GLU A 51 -24.29 -48.58 2.27
CA GLU A 51 -23.33 -48.64 1.16
C GLU A 51 -21.88 -48.57 1.69
N PRO A 52 -20.88 -49.05 0.91
CA PRO A 52 -19.47 -48.87 1.30
C PRO A 52 -19.08 -47.40 1.28
N PHE A 53 -18.29 -46.97 2.27
CA PHE A 53 -17.71 -45.65 2.34
C PHE A 53 -16.47 -45.56 1.45
N GLU A 54 -16.46 -44.59 0.53
CA GLU A 54 -15.30 -44.23 -0.28
C GLU A 54 -14.86 -42.79 0.08
N PRO A 55 -13.72 -42.63 0.78
CA PRO A 55 -13.30 -41.30 1.23
C PRO A 55 -12.91 -40.37 0.07
N PHE A 56 -12.97 -39.07 0.33
CA PHE A 56 -12.44 -38.03 -0.53
C PHE A 56 -10.92 -38.22 -0.69
N GLN A 57 -10.42 -38.10 -1.92
CA GLN A 57 -9.01 -38.32 -2.25
C GLN A 57 -8.34 -37.00 -2.68
N PRO A 58 -7.00 -36.84 -2.57
CA PRO A 58 -6.29 -35.69 -3.11
C PRO A 58 -6.53 -35.46 -4.61
N SER A 59 -6.74 -36.54 -5.40
CA SER A 59 -7.12 -36.42 -6.82
C SER A 59 -8.49 -35.79 -7.02
N ASP A 60 -9.45 -36.07 -6.12
CA ASP A 60 -10.79 -35.49 -6.19
C ASP A 60 -10.74 -33.95 -5.98
N TYR A 61 -9.82 -33.51 -5.11
CA TYR A 61 -9.60 -32.06 -4.90
C TYR A 61 -9.20 -31.38 -6.20
N LEU A 62 -8.16 -31.85 -6.85
CA LEU A 62 -7.60 -31.27 -8.07
C LEU A 62 -8.60 -31.30 -9.25
N GLU A 63 -9.36 -32.37 -9.37
CA GLU A 63 -10.25 -32.59 -10.54
C GLU A 63 -11.60 -31.89 -10.39
N PHE A 64 -12.18 -31.90 -9.18
CA PHE A 64 -13.57 -31.49 -9.01
C PHE A 64 -13.76 -30.19 -8.23
N VAL A 65 -12.77 -29.73 -7.47
CA VAL A 65 -12.97 -28.65 -6.49
C VAL A 65 -12.03 -27.48 -6.66
N ASP A 66 -10.77 -27.74 -6.98
CA ASP A 66 -9.74 -26.72 -7.05
C ASP A 66 -10.06 -25.65 -8.09
N GLY A 67 -9.84 -24.37 -7.73
CA GLY A 67 -10.12 -23.22 -8.58
C GLY A 67 -11.60 -22.91 -8.85
N LYS A 68 -12.55 -23.73 -8.36
CA LYS A 68 -13.99 -23.53 -8.58
C LYS A 68 -14.63 -22.68 -7.46
N PRO A 69 -15.70 -21.93 -7.80
CA PRO A 69 -16.58 -21.34 -6.79
C PRO A 69 -17.09 -22.42 -5.83
N ARG A 70 -17.28 -22.07 -4.56
CA ARG A 70 -17.59 -23.02 -3.46
C ARG A 70 -18.74 -23.97 -3.78
N TYR A 71 -19.86 -23.44 -4.27
CA TYR A 71 -21.05 -24.26 -4.54
C TYR A 71 -20.87 -25.14 -5.77
N ASP A 72 -20.17 -24.64 -6.80
CA ASP A 72 -19.84 -25.41 -7.99
C ASP A 72 -18.89 -26.57 -7.65
N GLY A 73 -17.94 -26.36 -6.73
CA GLY A 73 -17.07 -27.41 -6.21
C GLY A 73 -17.85 -28.51 -5.50
N VAL A 74 -18.83 -28.16 -4.65
CA VAL A 74 -19.73 -29.16 -4.02
C VAL A 74 -20.49 -29.94 -5.08
N ALA A 75 -21.14 -29.25 -6.01
CA ALA A 75 -21.94 -29.89 -7.07
C ALA A 75 -21.09 -30.81 -7.94
N SER A 76 -19.94 -30.33 -8.42
CA SER A 76 -19.01 -31.07 -9.27
C SER A 76 -18.52 -32.36 -8.60
N PHE A 77 -18.11 -32.30 -7.34
CA PHE A 77 -17.68 -33.51 -6.62
C PHE A 77 -18.82 -34.52 -6.39
N LEU A 78 -19.98 -34.02 -5.94
CA LEU A 78 -21.14 -34.93 -5.70
C LEU A 78 -21.64 -35.58 -7.00
N GLU A 79 -21.63 -34.82 -8.13
CA GLU A 79 -21.97 -35.37 -9.44
C GLU A 79 -20.98 -36.47 -9.87
N SER A 80 -19.68 -36.32 -9.62
CA SER A 80 -18.68 -37.37 -9.90
C SER A 80 -18.95 -38.68 -9.14
N ARG A 81 -19.63 -38.58 -8.00
CA ARG A 81 -20.06 -39.73 -7.17
C ARG A 81 -21.50 -40.15 -7.45
N ASN A 82 -22.16 -39.61 -8.50
CA ASN A 82 -23.57 -39.82 -8.83
C ASN A 82 -24.54 -39.50 -7.67
N ILE A 83 -24.19 -38.50 -6.87
CA ILE A 83 -25.01 -37.99 -5.76
C ILE A 83 -25.69 -36.71 -6.20
N LEU A 84 -27.03 -36.73 -6.26
CA LEU A 84 -27.83 -35.56 -6.62
C LEU A 84 -28.57 -35.07 -5.39
N ILE A 85 -28.36 -33.82 -5.03
CA ILE A 85 -29.07 -33.09 -3.96
C ILE A 85 -29.58 -31.76 -4.51
N PRO A 86 -30.59 -31.14 -3.88
CA PRO A 86 -31.07 -29.83 -4.29
C PRO A 86 -29.94 -28.78 -4.24
N TRP A 87 -29.98 -27.80 -5.13
CA TRP A 87 -29.01 -26.70 -5.10
C TRP A 87 -29.12 -25.88 -3.82
N GLY A 88 -30.33 -25.56 -3.41
CA GLY A 88 -30.59 -24.72 -2.23
C GLY A 88 -30.42 -23.22 -2.48
N SER A 89 -30.27 -22.49 -1.39
CA SER A 89 -30.05 -21.03 -1.34
C SER A 89 -28.74 -20.72 -0.62
N ALA A 90 -28.09 -19.61 -0.98
CA ALA A 90 -26.89 -19.15 -0.30
C ALA A 90 -27.08 -18.92 1.21
N GLU A 91 -28.32 -18.71 1.65
CA GLU A 91 -28.71 -18.55 3.05
C GLU A 91 -29.02 -19.87 3.76
N ASP A 92 -28.91 -21.01 3.09
CA ASP A 92 -29.17 -22.31 3.73
C ASP A 92 -28.22 -22.53 4.91
N PRO A 93 -28.74 -23.03 6.05
CA PRO A 93 -27.91 -23.34 7.20
C PRO A 93 -26.91 -24.47 6.87
N PRO A 94 -25.75 -24.54 7.55
CA PRO A 94 -24.72 -25.58 7.30
C PRO A 94 -25.20 -27.02 7.45
N GLU A 95 -26.32 -27.24 8.15
CA GLU A 95 -26.94 -28.55 8.37
C GLU A 95 -27.88 -28.96 7.23
N ALA A 96 -28.21 -28.04 6.31
CA ALA A 96 -29.10 -28.36 5.20
C ALA A 96 -28.41 -29.31 4.19
N GLU A 97 -29.15 -30.34 3.76
CA GLU A 97 -28.68 -31.28 2.74
C GLU A 97 -28.94 -30.73 1.33
N THR A 98 -28.29 -29.58 1.05
CA THR A 98 -28.27 -28.91 -0.25
C THR A 98 -26.84 -28.58 -0.64
N VAL A 99 -26.60 -28.30 -1.92
CA VAL A 99 -25.28 -27.86 -2.41
C VAL A 99 -24.81 -26.61 -1.65
N CYS A 100 -25.70 -25.64 -1.45
CA CYS A 100 -25.38 -24.43 -0.72
C CYS A 100 -25.14 -24.68 0.77
N GLY A 101 -25.95 -25.52 1.43
CA GLY A 101 -25.78 -25.87 2.84
C GLY A 101 -24.45 -26.57 3.11
N LEU A 102 -24.07 -27.56 2.26
CA LEU A 102 -22.76 -28.22 2.35
C LEU A 102 -21.62 -27.24 2.09
N GLY A 103 -21.76 -26.35 1.11
CA GLY A 103 -20.78 -25.28 0.85
C GLY A 103 -20.61 -24.33 2.04
N ASN A 104 -21.71 -24.00 2.73
CA ASN A 104 -21.69 -23.17 3.94
C ASN A 104 -21.04 -23.91 5.13
N ARG A 105 -21.25 -25.21 5.26
CA ARG A 105 -20.58 -26.07 6.25
C ARG A 105 -19.07 -26.07 6.02
N LYS A 106 -18.63 -26.29 4.77
CA LYS A 106 -17.20 -26.20 4.39
C LYS A 106 -16.60 -24.86 4.77
N ASN A 107 -17.34 -23.77 4.54
CA ASN A 107 -16.88 -22.44 4.91
C ASN A 107 -16.67 -22.30 6.41
N GLY A 108 -17.56 -22.87 7.22
CA GLY A 108 -17.38 -22.90 8.67
C GLY A 108 -16.09 -23.62 9.09
N TYR A 109 -15.77 -24.75 8.46
CA TYR A 109 -14.51 -25.47 8.71
C TYR A 109 -13.30 -24.64 8.30
N PHE A 110 -13.36 -23.99 7.16
CA PHE A 110 -12.29 -23.12 6.65
C PHE A 110 -12.01 -21.97 7.62
N LEU A 111 -13.03 -21.22 8.03
CA LEU A 111 -12.89 -20.08 8.96
C LEU A 111 -12.38 -20.54 10.34
N ASN A 112 -12.83 -21.69 10.81
CA ASN A 112 -12.35 -22.24 12.08
C ASN A 112 -10.86 -22.61 12.01
N ARG A 113 -10.41 -23.22 10.91
CA ARG A 113 -8.98 -23.52 10.69
C ARG A 113 -8.16 -22.26 10.58
N LEU A 114 -8.62 -21.23 9.86
CA LEU A 114 -7.95 -19.93 9.81
C LEU A 114 -7.74 -19.34 11.20
N THR A 115 -8.72 -19.49 12.09
CA THR A 115 -8.66 -18.95 13.45
C THR A 115 -7.67 -19.74 14.33
N ILE A 116 -7.62 -21.06 14.19
CA ILE A 116 -6.81 -21.94 15.05
C ILE A 116 -5.37 -22.04 14.54
N ASP A 117 -5.20 -22.30 13.24
CA ASP A 117 -3.92 -22.64 12.61
C ASP A 117 -3.23 -21.40 11.98
N GLY A 118 -4.00 -20.34 11.71
CA GLY A 118 -3.54 -19.19 10.94
C GLY A 118 -3.39 -19.49 9.45
N VAL A 119 -2.74 -18.57 8.75
CA VAL A 119 -2.35 -18.72 7.33
C VAL A 119 -0.91 -18.28 7.16
N GLU A 120 -0.11 -19.12 6.52
CA GLU A 120 1.25 -18.75 6.14
C GLU A 120 1.23 -17.92 4.84
N ALA A 121 1.94 -16.80 4.84
CA ALA A 121 2.16 -16.00 3.64
C ALA A 121 3.49 -16.37 2.97
N TYR A 122 3.56 -16.23 1.66
CA TYR A 122 4.83 -16.30 0.95
C TYR A 122 5.62 -15.00 1.22
N ALA A 123 6.65 -15.08 2.07
CA ALA A 123 7.44 -13.92 2.49
C ALA A 123 8.06 -13.16 1.30
N THR A 124 8.47 -13.89 0.26
CA THR A 124 9.02 -13.36 -0.98
C THR A 124 7.99 -12.59 -1.79
N SER A 125 6.74 -13.08 -1.86
CA SER A 125 5.64 -12.38 -2.51
C SER A 125 5.29 -11.08 -1.78
N VAL A 126 5.22 -11.12 -0.45
CA VAL A 126 4.99 -9.92 0.38
C VAL A 126 6.11 -8.89 0.17
N ALA A 127 7.37 -9.34 0.12
CA ALA A 127 8.52 -8.46 -0.14
C ALA A 127 8.44 -7.83 -1.53
N PHE A 128 8.02 -8.59 -2.55
CA PHE A 128 7.87 -8.12 -3.92
C PHE A 128 6.73 -7.08 -4.03
N VAL A 129 5.57 -7.34 -3.42
CA VAL A 129 4.47 -6.35 -3.36
C VAL A 129 4.95 -5.04 -2.73
N ARG A 130 5.64 -5.12 -1.60
CA ARG A 130 6.19 -3.93 -0.92
C ARG A 130 7.22 -3.19 -1.76
N GLU A 131 8.04 -3.93 -2.54
CA GLU A 131 9.00 -3.30 -3.47
C GLU A 131 8.29 -2.54 -4.57
N LEU A 132 7.29 -3.15 -5.23
CA LEU A 132 6.47 -2.48 -6.24
C LEU A 132 5.85 -1.19 -5.69
N GLN A 133 5.24 -1.26 -4.51
CA GLN A 133 4.65 -0.09 -3.84
C GLN A 133 5.70 0.98 -3.53
N ARG A 134 6.91 0.58 -3.09
CA ARG A 134 8.03 1.52 -2.88
C ARG A 134 8.50 2.18 -4.17
N GLN A 135 8.33 1.51 -5.33
CA GLN A 135 8.67 2.06 -6.64
C GLN A 135 7.49 2.81 -7.31
N GLY A 136 6.36 2.97 -6.60
CA GLY A 136 5.20 3.70 -7.11
C GLY A 136 4.39 2.92 -8.16
N VAL A 137 4.56 1.60 -8.21
CA VAL A 137 3.70 0.70 -8.97
C VAL A 137 2.51 0.34 -8.10
N GLU A 138 1.30 0.56 -8.60
CA GLU A 138 0.08 0.24 -7.87
C GLU A 138 -0.09 -1.27 -7.73
N THR A 139 -0.74 -1.71 -6.66
CA THR A 139 -0.96 -3.14 -6.41
C THR A 139 -2.42 -3.39 -6.03
N ALA A 140 -3.01 -4.39 -6.65
CA ALA A 140 -4.36 -4.84 -6.35
C ALA A 140 -4.37 -6.36 -6.12
N LEU A 141 -5.36 -6.84 -5.38
CA LEU A 141 -5.57 -8.25 -5.12
C LEU A 141 -6.88 -8.71 -5.73
N ILE A 142 -6.87 -9.90 -6.33
CA ILE A 142 -8.09 -10.60 -6.70
C ILE A 142 -8.17 -11.96 -6.02
N SER A 143 -9.35 -12.48 -5.85
CA SER A 143 -9.58 -13.87 -5.46
C SER A 143 -11.01 -14.29 -5.76
N SER A 144 -11.22 -15.55 -6.11
CA SER A 144 -12.56 -16.14 -6.19
C SER A 144 -13.18 -16.40 -4.82
N SER A 145 -12.41 -16.27 -3.74
CA SER A 145 -12.86 -16.46 -2.37
C SER A 145 -13.68 -15.27 -1.87
N ARG A 146 -14.71 -15.57 -1.05
CA ARG A 146 -15.49 -14.54 -0.32
C ARG A 146 -14.87 -14.20 1.05
N ASN A 147 -13.78 -14.85 1.44
CA ASN A 147 -13.14 -14.74 2.76
C ASN A 147 -11.77 -14.05 2.70
N VAL A 148 -11.56 -13.17 1.71
CA VAL A 148 -10.25 -12.52 1.49
C VAL A 148 -9.80 -11.73 2.72
N ASN A 149 -10.72 -11.00 3.37
CA ASN A 149 -10.38 -10.20 4.55
C ASN A 149 -9.97 -11.07 5.74
N GLU A 150 -10.67 -12.20 5.96
CA GLU A 150 -10.35 -13.16 7.02
C GLU A 150 -8.99 -13.81 6.77
N VAL A 151 -8.69 -14.21 5.53
CA VAL A 151 -7.40 -14.78 5.13
C VAL A 151 -6.27 -13.78 5.34
N LEU A 152 -6.41 -12.55 4.83
CA LEU A 152 -5.41 -11.51 5.00
C LEU A 152 -5.21 -11.11 6.47
N SER A 153 -6.30 -11.08 7.26
CA SER A 153 -6.23 -10.83 8.70
C SER A 153 -5.47 -11.93 9.43
N ALA A 154 -5.77 -13.20 9.13
CA ALA A 154 -5.08 -14.35 9.72
C ALA A 154 -3.59 -14.39 9.34
N ALA A 155 -3.23 -13.92 8.14
CA ALA A 155 -1.85 -13.77 7.68
C ALA A 155 -1.14 -12.50 8.19
N GLY A 156 -1.84 -11.58 8.88
CA GLY A 156 -1.30 -10.28 9.29
C GLY A 156 -1.04 -9.32 8.14
N LEU A 157 -1.75 -9.47 7.02
CA LEU A 157 -1.54 -8.75 5.75
C LEU A 157 -2.73 -7.89 5.33
N LEU A 158 -3.66 -7.58 6.24
CA LEU A 158 -4.87 -6.85 5.90
C LEU A 158 -4.59 -5.49 5.22
N ASP A 159 -3.47 -4.85 5.57
CA ASP A 159 -3.06 -3.54 5.05
C ASP A 159 -2.16 -3.62 3.80
N LEU A 160 -1.88 -4.83 3.29
CA LEU A 160 -0.95 -4.99 2.16
C LEU A 160 -1.55 -4.48 0.85
N PHE A 161 -2.87 -4.65 0.68
CA PHE A 161 -3.60 -4.22 -0.52
C PHE A 161 -4.77 -3.32 -0.13
N THR A 162 -4.85 -2.14 -0.73
CA THR A 162 -5.98 -1.22 -0.57
C THR A 162 -7.14 -1.57 -1.50
N VAL A 163 -6.84 -2.09 -2.70
CA VAL A 163 -7.82 -2.53 -3.68
C VAL A 163 -7.89 -4.06 -3.70
N ARG A 164 -9.10 -4.57 -3.52
CA ARG A 164 -9.43 -5.99 -3.56
C ARG A 164 -10.69 -6.22 -4.39
N VAL A 165 -10.63 -7.19 -5.29
CA VAL A 165 -11.79 -7.68 -6.04
C VAL A 165 -11.95 -9.15 -5.68
N ASP A 166 -12.70 -9.40 -4.62
CA ASP A 166 -13.00 -10.73 -4.10
C ASP A 166 -14.30 -11.30 -4.67
N GLY A 167 -14.66 -12.51 -4.26
CA GLY A 167 -15.89 -13.15 -4.71
C GLY A 167 -17.17 -12.39 -4.35
N ILE A 168 -17.16 -11.54 -3.31
CA ILE A 168 -18.31 -10.69 -2.96
C ILE A 168 -18.43 -9.55 -3.97
N VAL A 169 -17.33 -8.85 -4.21
CA VAL A 169 -17.28 -7.74 -5.18
C VAL A 169 -17.60 -8.23 -6.59
N ALA A 170 -17.07 -9.40 -6.97
CA ALA A 170 -17.36 -10.00 -8.29
C ALA A 170 -18.85 -10.31 -8.45
N ASP A 171 -19.49 -10.92 -7.44
CA ASP A 171 -20.92 -11.21 -7.46
C ASP A 171 -21.77 -9.93 -7.53
N ASP A 172 -21.46 -8.91 -6.72
CA ASP A 172 -22.19 -7.64 -6.67
C ASP A 172 -22.15 -6.88 -8.01
N LEU A 173 -21.04 -7.01 -8.74
CA LEU A 173 -20.84 -6.39 -10.06
C LEU A 173 -21.23 -7.31 -11.21
N GLY A 174 -21.59 -8.57 -10.95
CA GLY A 174 -21.92 -9.55 -11.98
C GLY A 174 -20.73 -9.92 -12.87
N LEU A 175 -19.49 -9.90 -12.32
CA LEU A 175 -18.29 -10.23 -13.07
C LEU A 175 -18.15 -11.75 -13.21
N PRO A 176 -17.89 -12.27 -14.42
CA PRO A 176 -17.58 -13.68 -14.59
C PRO A 176 -16.24 -14.04 -13.97
N GLY A 177 -16.12 -15.28 -13.48
CA GLY A 177 -14.87 -15.82 -12.93
C GLY A 177 -13.85 -16.23 -14.00
N LYS A 178 -12.60 -16.49 -13.59
CA LYS A 178 -11.53 -17.02 -14.43
C LYS A 178 -12.00 -18.24 -15.23
N PRO A 179 -11.70 -18.39 -16.53
CA PRO A 179 -10.68 -17.65 -17.29
C PRO A 179 -11.15 -16.33 -17.93
N ASP A 180 -12.32 -15.80 -17.59
CA ASP A 180 -12.72 -14.48 -18.04
C ASP A 180 -11.84 -13.40 -17.37
N PRO A 181 -11.35 -12.38 -18.10
CA PRO A 181 -10.45 -11.36 -17.57
C PRO A 181 -11.12 -10.30 -16.67
N ALA A 182 -12.44 -10.30 -16.56
CA ALA A 182 -13.22 -9.20 -15.96
C ALA A 182 -12.74 -8.81 -14.55
N VAL A 183 -12.45 -9.78 -13.68
CA VAL A 183 -12.00 -9.51 -12.31
C VAL A 183 -10.62 -8.84 -12.27
N PHE A 184 -9.71 -9.21 -13.18
CA PHE A 184 -8.39 -8.57 -13.28
C PHE A 184 -8.48 -7.16 -13.86
N ILE A 185 -9.32 -6.97 -14.91
CA ILE A 185 -9.56 -5.66 -15.53
C ILE A 185 -10.18 -4.70 -14.51
N GLU A 186 -11.18 -5.16 -13.75
CA GLU A 186 -11.79 -4.37 -12.67
C GLU A 186 -10.77 -3.96 -11.61
N ALA A 187 -9.92 -4.90 -11.17
CA ALA A 187 -8.88 -4.62 -10.18
C ALA A 187 -7.84 -3.61 -10.71
N ALA A 188 -7.39 -3.75 -11.95
CA ALA A 188 -6.49 -2.80 -12.60
C ALA A 188 -7.14 -1.42 -12.74
N SER A 189 -8.40 -1.36 -13.18
CA SER A 189 -9.16 -0.11 -13.31
C SER A 189 -9.29 0.62 -11.98
N ARG A 190 -9.58 -0.08 -10.88
CA ARG A 190 -9.68 0.53 -9.54
C ARG A 190 -8.39 1.17 -9.04
N VAL A 191 -7.24 0.72 -9.51
CA VAL A 191 -5.95 1.35 -9.24
C VAL A 191 -5.50 2.32 -10.34
N GLY A 192 -6.39 2.63 -11.29
CA GLY A 192 -6.15 3.59 -12.37
C GLY A 192 -5.20 3.10 -13.46
N ALA A 193 -5.12 1.79 -13.68
CA ALA A 193 -4.24 1.19 -14.69
C ALA A 193 -5.04 0.52 -15.82
N GLU A 194 -4.56 0.68 -17.04
CA GLU A 194 -5.03 -0.07 -18.21
C GLU A 194 -4.27 -1.40 -18.32
N PRO A 195 -4.90 -2.50 -18.77
CA PRO A 195 -4.23 -3.80 -18.90
C PRO A 195 -2.92 -3.75 -19.70
N VAL A 196 -2.85 -2.92 -20.75
CA VAL A 196 -1.65 -2.75 -21.58
C VAL A 196 -0.45 -2.17 -20.83
N ASN A 197 -0.66 -1.54 -19.68
CA ASN A 197 0.35 -1.01 -18.78
C ASN A 197 0.37 -1.74 -17.43
N ALA A 198 -0.28 -2.90 -17.32
CA ALA A 198 -0.37 -3.66 -16.09
C ALA A 198 0.17 -5.08 -16.24
N ALA A 199 0.57 -5.67 -15.14
CA ALA A 199 0.93 -7.08 -15.04
C ALA A 199 -0.04 -7.81 -14.12
N ILE A 200 -0.13 -9.14 -14.28
CA ILE A 200 -0.79 -10.02 -13.32
C ILE A 200 0.18 -11.05 -12.78
N VAL A 201 -0.10 -11.56 -11.57
CA VAL A 201 0.63 -12.67 -10.94
C VAL A 201 -0.37 -13.74 -10.53
N GLU A 202 -0.16 -14.95 -11.03
CA GLU A 202 -1.08 -16.08 -10.92
C GLU A 202 -0.34 -17.41 -10.85
N ASP A 203 -0.90 -18.39 -10.14
CA ASP A 203 -0.37 -19.75 -10.09
C ASP A 203 -1.22 -20.77 -10.86
N ALA A 204 -2.44 -20.40 -11.29
CA ALA A 204 -3.36 -21.27 -12.01
C ALA A 204 -3.43 -20.95 -13.52
N GLN A 205 -3.65 -22.00 -14.33
CA GLN A 205 -3.80 -21.86 -15.79
C GLN A 205 -4.95 -20.92 -16.19
N SER A 206 -6.09 -21.02 -15.48
CA SER A 206 -7.27 -20.20 -15.75
C SER A 206 -7.01 -18.71 -15.56
N GLY A 207 -6.17 -18.34 -14.58
CA GLY A 207 -5.79 -16.96 -14.39
C GLY A 207 -4.76 -16.48 -15.41
N ALA A 208 -3.81 -17.33 -15.80
CA ALA A 208 -2.88 -17.00 -16.90
C ALA A 208 -3.63 -16.76 -18.22
N GLU A 209 -4.66 -17.57 -18.52
CA GLU A 209 -5.54 -17.39 -19.68
C GLU A 209 -6.33 -16.08 -19.58
N ALA A 210 -6.86 -15.75 -18.40
CA ALA A 210 -7.55 -14.49 -18.16
C ALA A 210 -6.62 -13.29 -18.39
N GLY A 211 -5.39 -13.33 -17.90
CA GLY A 211 -4.41 -12.27 -18.13
C GLY A 211 -4.08 -12.05 -19.60
N LYS A 212 -3.87 -13.14 -20.35
CA LYS A 212 -3.63 -13.08 -21.80
C LYS A 212 -4.85 -12.52 -22.54
N THR A 213 -6.04 -13.02 -22.22
CA THR A 213 -7.29 -12.61 -22.88
C THR A 213 -7.62 -11.16 -22.57
N GLY A 214 -7.33 -10.70 -21.34
CA GLY A 214 -7.51 -9.32 -20.90
C GLY A 214 -6.50 -8.33 -21.47
N GLY A 215 -5.49 -8.79 -22.21
CA GLY A 215 -4.50 -7.93 -22.86
C GLY A 215 -3.50 -7.31 -21.88
N PHE A 216 -3.26 -7.97 -20.74
CA PHE A 216 -2.24 -7.53 -19.78
C PHE A 216 -0.84 -7.61 -20.41
N ARG A 217 -0.02 -6.57 -20.13
CA ARG A 217 1.32 -6.43 -20.71
C ARG A 217 2.23 -7.58 -20.32
N ILE A 218 2.15 -8.02 -19.07
CA ILE A 218 2.93 -9.12 -18.52
C ILE A 218 1.98 -10.05 -17.76
N VAL A 219 2.06 -11.34 -18.07
CA VAL A 219 1.37 -12.40 -17.31
C VAL A 219 2.46 -13.24 -16.64
N ILE A 220 2.56 -13.14 -15.32
CA ILE A 220 3.54 -13.82 -14.49
C ILE A 220 2.89 -15.08 -13.92
N GLY A 221 3.33 -16.25 -14.36
CA GLY A 221 2.96 -17.53 -13.78
C GLY A 221 3.89 -17.87 -12.60
N VAL A 222 3.32 -18.31 -11.48
CA VAL A 222 4.10 -18.82 -10.34
C VAL A 222 3.95 -20.33 -10.30
N ASP A 223 5.01 -21.05 -10.66
CA ASP A 223 4.99 -22.51 -10.69
C ASP A 223 5.13 -23.08 -9.28
N ARG A 224 4.04 -23.63 -8.74
CA ARG A 224 4.00 -24.28 -7.42
C ARG A 224 4.05 -25.82 -7.50
N GLY A 225 3.93 -26.40 -8.70
CA GLY A 225 3.75 -27.85 -8.83
C GLY A 225 4.25 -28.47 -10.13
N ASP A 226 5.40 -28.02 -10.67
CA ASP A 226 5.97 -28.50 -11.94
C ASP A 226 5.00 -28.34 -13.14
N GLN A 227 4.27 -27.22 -13.20
CA GLN A 227 3.30 -26.89 -14.25
C GLN A 227 3.74 -25.69 -15.13
N ALA A 228 5.05 -25.43 -15.21
CA ALA A 228 5.58 -24.28 -15.95
C ALA A 228 5.17 -24.28 -17.42
N ASP A 229 5.20 -25.46 -18.08
CA ASP A 229 4.83 -25.58 -19.49
C ASP A 229 3.33 -25.30 -19.71
N GLU A 230 2.47 -25.73 -18.80
CA GLU A 230 1.03 -25.51 -18.82
C GLU A 230 0.70 -24.03 -18.59
N LEU A 231 1.36 -23.37 -17.66
CA LEU A 231 1.22 -21.94 -17.42
C LEU A 231 1.66 -21.13 -18.66
N HIS A 232 2.76 -21.49 -19.31
CA HIS A 232 3.16 -20.88 -20.57
C HIS A 232 2.13 -21.13 -21.68
N ALA A 233 1.60 -22.34 -21.81
CA ALA A 233 0.59 -22.69 -22.80
C ALA A 233 -0.72 -21.90 -22.57
N ALA A 234 -1.10 -21.69 -21.30
CA ALA A 234 -2.25 -20.88 -20.91
C ALA A 234 -2.07 -19.38 -21.17
N GLY A 235 -0.83 -18.89 -21.24
CA GLY A 235 -0.59 -17.49 -21.62
C GLY A 235 0.40 -16.74 -20.74
N ALA A 236 1.00 -17.37 -19.74
CA ALA A 236 2.05 -16.75 -18.96
C ALA A 236 3.25 -16.37 -19.86
N THR A 237 3.60 -15.09 -19.85
CA THR A 237 4.76 -14.56 -20.59
C THR A 237 6.06 -14.79 -19.84
N VAL A 238 5.96 -14.87 -18.52
CA VAL A 238 7.04 -15.15 -17.57
C VAL A 238 6.56 -16.23 -16.62
N VAL A 239 7.36 -17.26 -16.37
CA VAL A 239 7.09 -18.26 -15.33
C VAL A 239 8.27 -18.33 -14.39
N VAL A 240 8.00 -18.20 -13.10
CA VAL A 240 8.98 -18.27 -12.01
C VAL A 240 8.56 -19.30 -10.97
N SER A 241 9.50 -19.88 -10.26
CA SER A 241 9.20 -20.76 -9.14
C SER A 241 8.86 -19.96 -7.86
N ASP A 242 9.39 -18.72 -7.79
CA ASP A 242 9.16 -17.81 -6.68
C ASP A 242 9.39 -16.35 -7.10
N LEU A 243 8.64 -15.41 -6.50
CA LEU A 243 8.69 -13.99 -6.88
C LEU A 243 10.02 -13.30 -6.56
N HIS A 244 10.92 -13.92 -5.77
CA HIS A 244 12.29 -13.40 -5.58
C HIS A 244 13.15 -13.44 -6.86
N GLU A 245 12.74 -14.18 -7.88
CA GLU A 245 13.38 -14.20 -9.20
C GLU A 245 13.06 -12.95 -10.04
N LEU A 246 12.11 -12.13 -9.58
CA LEU A 246 11.72 -10.89 -10.24
C LEU A 246 12.47 -9.71 -9.63
N THR A 247 12.93 -8.80 -10.47
CA THR A 247 13.55 -7.53 -10.07
C THR A 247 12.70 -6.36 -10.52
N VAL A 248 12.43 -5.41 -9.62
CA VAL A 248 11.77 -4.16 -9.98
C VAL A 248 12.83 -3.14 -10.37
N ILE A 249 12.80 -2.69 -11.63
CA ILE A 249 13.67 -1.63 -12.11
C ILE A 249 13.07 -0.27 -11.71
N PRO A 250 13.76 0.51 -10.86
CA PRO A 250 13.23 1.79 -10.40
C PRO A 250 13.25 2.83 -11.53
N VAL A 251 12.33 3.78 -11.45
CA VAL A 251 12.40 4.96 -12.31
C VAL A 251 13.64 5.76 -11.96
N PRO A 252 14.51 6.08 -12.92
CA PRO A 252 15.69 6.89 -12.64
C PRO A 252 15.27 8.35 -12.31
N PRO A 253 15.77 8.92 -11.20
CA PRO A 253 15.54 10.33 -10.91
C PRO A 253 16.32 11.23 -11.88
N VAL A 254 15.76 12.41 -12.18
CA VAL A 254 16.32 13.41 -13.10
C VAL A 254 17.07 14.49 -12.31
N PRO A 255 18.25 14.97 -12.78
CA PRO A 255 18.90 16.12 -12.17
C PRO A 255 17.94 17.32 -12.07
N ARG A 256 17.82 17.97 -10.91
CA ARG A 256 16.85 19.05 -10.69
C ARG A 256 17.03 20.22 -11.65
N ALA A 257 18.27 20.50 -12.05
CA ALA A 257 18.59 21.54 -13.03
C ALA A 257 18.04 21.24 -14.44
N GLU A 258 17.76 19.97 -14.75
CA GLU A 258 17.21 19.53 -16.04
C GLU A 258 15.69 19.46 -16.05
N LEU A 259 15.05 19.55 -14.87
CA LEU A 259 13.59 19.55 -14.76
C LEU A 259 13.00 20.82 -15.36
N PRO A 260 11.87 20.72 -16.10
CA PRO A 260 11.18 21.90 -16.61
C PRO A 260 10.66 22.78 -15.46
N SER A 261 10.69 24.10 -15.65
CA SER A 261 10.11 25.05 -14.68
C SER A 261 8.59 24.87 -14.61
N ALA A 262 8.04 24.70 -13.40
CA ALA A 262 6.59 24.66 -13.20
C ALA A 262 5.94 26.02 -13.52
N ALA A 263 6.65 27.13 -13.26
CA ALA A 263 6.17 28.48 -13.53
C ALA A 263 6.05 28.75 -15.03
N GLU A 264 7.06 28.33 -15.83
CA GLU A 264 7.06 28.48 -17.30
C GLU A 264 6.09 27.52 -18.00
N ASN A 265 5.86 26.33 -17.42
CA ASN A 265 4.97 25.31 -17.98
C ASN A 265 3.58 25.29 -17.33
N PHE A 266 3.18 26.37 -16.68
CA PHE A 266 1.92 26.42 -15.94
C PHE A 266 0.70 26.17 -16.81
N ASP A 267 0.67 26.65 -18.06
CA ASP A 267 -0.46 26.45 -18.97
C ASP A 267 -0.75 24.94 -19.21
N ALA A 268 0.30 24.11 -19.27
CA ALA A 268 0.15 22.68 -19.40
C ALA A 268 -0.34 22.04 -18.09
N ILE A 269 0.07 22.55 -16.93
CA ILE A 269 -0.39 22.11 -15.61
C ILE A 269 -1.85 22.55 -15.41
N GLU A 270 -2.17 23.79 -15.75
CA GLU A 270 -3.53 24.34 -15.68
C GLU A 270 -4.52 23.52 -16.52
N ALA A 271 -4.13 23.11 -17.73
CA ALA A 271 -4.96 22.25 -18.59
C ALA A 271 -5.37 20.93 -17.91
N VAL A 272 -4.53 20.37 -17.05
CA VAL A 272 -4.84 19.20 -16.25
C VAL A 272 -5.71 19.56 -15.04
N LEU A 273 -5.35 20.62 -14.31
CA LEU A 273 -6.04 21.01 -13.07
C LEU A 273 -7.43 21.59 -13.32
N SER A 274 -7.67 22.25 -14.46
CA SER A 274 -8.98 22.81 -14.81
C SER A 274 -10.05 21.75 -15.14
N THR A 275 -9.64 20.51 -15.40
CA THR A 275 -10.55 19.39 -15.69
C THR A 275 -10.69 18.42 -14.52
N SER A 276 -10.10 18.75 -13.36
CA SER A 276 -10.07 17.89 -12.18
C SER A 276 -10.19 18.69 -10.89
N ASP A 277 -10.47 18.01 -9.79
CA ASP A 277 -10.44 18.57 -8.44
C ASP A 277 -8.99 18.52 -7.93
N PRO A 278 -8.27 19.63 -7.74
CA PRO A 278 -6.89 19.59 -7.25
C PRO A 278 -6.85 19.25 -5.74
N ALA A 279 -5.95 18.32 -5.40
CA ALA A 279 -5.59 18.01 -4.02
C ALA A 279 -4.12 18.36 -3.81
N VAL A 280 -3.85 19.47 -3.10
CA VAL A 280 -2.53 20.08 -3.00
C VAL A 280 -1.86 19.74 -1.68
N PHE A 281 -0.72 19.07 -1.75
CA PHE A 281 0.09 18.64 -0.61
C PHE A 281 1.41 19.42 -0.61
N LEU A 282 1.76 20.00 0.53
CA LEU A 282 2.86 20.94 0.64
C LEU A 282 3.79 20.56 1.79
N ASP A 283 5.09 20.41 1.55
CA ASP A 283 6.02 20.45 2.67
C ASP A 283 6.08 21.86 3.26
N TYR A 284 6.57 21.97 4.48
CA TYR A 284 6.68 23.22 5.20
C TYR A 284 8.05 23.87 5.02
N ASP A 285 9.11 23.17 5.45
CA ASP A 285 10.48 23.69 5.42
C ASP A 285 11.04 23.56 3.99
N GLY A 286 11.57 24.62 3.44
CA GLY A 286 12.09 24.65 2.06
C GLY A 286 11.03 24.85 0.97
N VAL A 287 9.74 24.75 1.29
CA VAL A 287 8.62 24.93 0.36
C VAL A 287 7.78 26.17 0.72
N LEU A 288 7.17 26.16 1.92
CA LEU A 288 6.36 27.29 2.40
C LEU A 288 7.18 28.34 3.13
N THR A 289 8.33 27.96 3.68
CA THR A 289 9.30 28.82 4.35
C THR A 289 10.70 28.50 3.87
N PRO A 290 11.60 29.49 3.73
CA PRO A 290 13.01 29.22 3.45
C PRO A 290 13.63 28.31 4.51
N ILE A 291 14.63 27.50 4.10
CA ILE A 291 15.45 26.74 5.03
C ILE A 291 16.26 27.70 5.90
N VAL A 292 16.08 27.64 7.22
CA VAL A 292 16.72 28.50 8.20
C VAL A 292 17.62 27.70 9.15
N GLU A 293 18.55 28.39 9.83
CA GLU A 293 19.50 27.74 10.75
C GLU A 293 18.83 27.14 11.99
N HIS A 294 17.73 27.75 12.45
CA HIS A 294 16.99 27.32 13.63
C HIS A 294 15.51 27.07 13.29
N PRO A 295 14.95 25.90 13.65
CA PRO A 295 13.56 25.54 13.30
C PRO A 295 12.52 26.60 13.72
N ASP A 296 12.75 27.30 14.83
CA ASP A 296 11.84 28.33 15.34
C ASP A 296 11.78 29.57 14.45
N LEU A 297 12.83 29.82 13.65
CA LEU A 297 12.91 30.96 12.73
C LEU A 297 12.16 30.72 11.42
N ALA A 298 11.73 29.48 11.14
CA ALA A 298 10.89 29.18 9.99
C ALA A 298 9.47 29.69 10.26
N VAL A 299 9.21 30.92 9.89
CA VAL A 299 7.93 31.60 10.08
C VAL A 299 7.29 31.86 8.74
N LEU A 300 6.05 31.44 8.57
CA LEU A 300 5.27 31.67 7.37
C LEU A 300 4.98 33.18 7.20
N SER A 301 5.19 33.71 6.01
CA SER A 301 4.86 35.09 5.70
C SER A 301 3.33 35.32 5.71
N ASN A 302 2.88 36.52 5.99
CA ASN A 302 1.45 36.85 5.90
C ASN A 302 0.91 36.72 4.47
N GLU A 303 1.75 36.97 3.48
CA GLU A 303 1.43 36.86 2.06
C GLU A 303 1.20 35.39 1.69
N THR A 304 2.13 34.48 2.02
CA THR A 304 1.99 33.05 1.79
C THR A 304 0.79 32.46 2.54
N ARG A 305 0.53 32.99 3.78
CA ARG A 305 -0.64 32.56 4.55
C ARG A 305 -1.96 32.93 3.84
N GLN A 306 -2.02 34.11 3.24
CA GLN A 306 -3.19 34.53 2.47
C GLN A 306 -3.36 33.70 1.18
N VAL A 307 -2.27 33.39 0.48
CA VAL A 307 -2.29 32.49 -0.69
C VAL A 307 -2.84 31.13 -0.32
N LEU A 308 -2.37 30.53 0.78
CA LEU A 308 -2.88 29.23 1.26
C LEU A 308 -4.37 29.30 1.64
N ALA A 309 -4.81 30.38 2.29
CA ALA A 309 -6.21 30.55 2.66
C ALA A 309 -7.11 30.66 1.42
N ASN A 310 -6.65 31.36 0.39
CA ASN A 310 -7.37 31.46 -0.88
C ASN A 310 -7.41 30.11 -1.60
N LEU A 311 -6.29 29.38 -1.66
CA LEU A 311 -6.21 28.05 -2.27
C LEU A 311 -7.15 27.04 -1.56
N ALA A 312 -7.20 27.09 -0.22
CA ALA A 312 -8.07 26.22 0.57
C ALA A 312 -9.58 26.46 0.33
N SER A 313 -9.96 27.59 -0.29
CA SER A 313 -11.36 27.85 -0.66
C SER A 313 -11.78 27.17 -1.96
N VAL A 314 -10.83 26.70 -2.79
CA VAL A 314 -11.08 26.12 -4.12
C VAL A 314 -10.47 24.72 -4.29
N ALA A 315 -9.62 24.27 -3.38
CA ALA A 315 -8.91 22.99 -3.46
C ALA A 315 -8.80 22.33 -2.08
N THR A 316 -8.63 21.02 -2.04
CA THR A 316 -8.19 20.35 -0.82
C THR A 316 -6.70 20.63 -0.60
N VAL A 317 -6.34 21.17 0.56
CA VAL A 317 -4.95 21.51 0.91
C VAL A 317 -4.51 20.75 2.16
N ALA A 318 -3.32 20.16 2.10
CA ALA A 318 -2.67 19.51 3.24
C ALA A 318 -1.20 19.97 3.36
N VAL A 319 -0.78 20.31 4.58
CA VAL A 319 0.64 20.54 4.89
C VAL A 319 1.20 19.26 5.50
N VAL A 320 2.23 18.68 4.86
CA VAL A 320 2.86 17.41 5.26
C VAL A 320 4.30 17.69 5.67
N SER A 321 4.62 17.54 6.95
CA SER A 321 5.92 17.97 7.49
C SER A 321 6.53 16.92 8.42
N GLY A 322 7.87 16.93 8.53
CA GLY A 322 8.61 16.20 9.56
C GLY A 322 8.49 16.82 10.96
N ARG A 323 7.90 18.01 11.09
CA ARG A 323 7.60 18.68 12.37
C ARG A 323 6.44 18.01 13.07
N ASP A 324 6.33 18.20 14.39
CA ASP A 324 5.10 17.84 15.10
C ASP A 324 3.90 18.62 14.55
N VAL A 325 2.75 17.95 14.52
CA VAL A 325 1.51 18.55 13.98
C VAL A 325 1.11 19.82 14.72
N ALA A 326 1.33 19.90 16.03
CA ALA A 326 1.06 21.08 16.83
C ALA A 326 1.98 22.27 16.45
N ASP A 327 3.28 21.99 16.18
CA ASP A 327 4.24 23.01 15.76
C ASP A 327 3.89 23.55 14.36
N VAL A 328 3.71 22.68 13.37
CA VAL A 328 3.39 23.12 12.01
C VAL A 328 2.06 23.85 11.94
N ARG A 329 1.02 23.39 12.65
CA ARG A 329 -0.27 24.05 12.75
C ARG A 329 -0.14 25.45 13.41
N GLY A 330 0.65 25.54 14.48
CA GLY A 330 0.93 26.79 15.18
C GLY A 330 1.67 27.82 14.33
N LYS A 331 2.52 27.37 13.39
CA LYS A 331 3.28 28.21 12.47
C LYS A 331 2.46 28.63 11.24
N VAL A 332 1.70 27.73 10.65
CA VAL A 332 0.91 28.00 9.43
C VAL A 332 -0.35 28.80 9.74
N GLN A 333 -1.16 28.41 10.72
CA GLN A 333 -2.36 29.13 11.20
C GLN A 333 -3.38 29.45 10.09
N VAL A 334 -3.56 28.57 9.13
CA VAL A 334 -4.57 28.70 8.07
C VAL A 334 -5.73 27.74 8.39
N PRO A 335 -6.98 28.24 8.47
CA PRO A 335 -8.14 27.39 8.64
C PRO A 335 -8.49 26.66 7.32
N GLY A 336 -9.22 25.54 7.42
CA GLY A 336 -9.73 24.86 6.23
C GLY A 336 -8.75 23.89 5.57
N ILE A 337 -7.55 23.70 6.13
CA ILE A 337 -6.54 22.77 5.60
C ILE A 337 -6.25 21.62 6.54
N TYR A 338 -5.70 20.54 6.00
CA TYR A 338 -5.19 19.40 6.77
C TYR A 338 -3.74 19.66 7.20
N TYR A 339 -3.39 19.13 8.36
CA TYR A 339 -2.02 19.16 8.88
C TYR A 339 -1.55 17.75 9.18
N ALA A 340 -0.50 17.29 8.54
CA ALA A 340 0.14 16.02 8.75
C ALA A 340 1.56 16.24 9.30
N GLY A 341 1.74 15.98 10.59
CA GLY A 341 3.01 16.10 11.30
C GLY A 341 3.76 14.78 11.39
N SER A 342 5.02 14.84 11.81
CA SER A 342 5.89 13.67 11.99
C SER A 342 5.91 12.74 10.76
N HIS A 343 6.01 13.32 9.56
CA HIS A 343 5.93 12.61 8.27
C HIS A 343 4.60 11.88 8.04
N GLY A 344 3.49 12.40 8.58
CA GLY A 344 2.16 11.84 8.40
C GLY A 344 1.71 10.84 9.46
N PHE A 345 2.49 10.67 10.56
CA PHE A 345 2.05 9.86 11.70
C PHE A 345 0.94 10.51 12.53
N ASP A 346 0.78 11.82 12.44
CA ASP A 346 -0.19 12.59 13.21
C ASP A 346 -0.90 13.57 12.28
N ILE A 347 -2.21 13.42 12.12
CA ILE A 347 -2.97 14.17 11.13
C ILE A 347 -4.16 14.84 11.81
N ILE A 348 -4.34 16.12 11.53
CA ILE A 348 -5.45 16.94 12.01
C ILE A 348 -6.26 17.44 10.80
N SER A 349 -7.57 17.28 10.88
CA SER A 349 -8.52 17.75 9.88
C SER A 349 -8.70 19.29 9.92
N PRO A 350 -9.34 19.89 8.92
CA PRO A 350 -9.71 21.31 8.92
C PRO A 350 -10.55 21.75 10.12
N SER A 351 -11.36 20.83 10.70
CA SER A 351 -12.14 21.10 11.92
C SER A 351 -11.29 21.11 13.19
N GLY A 352 -10.04 20.67 13.12
CA GLY A 352 -9.14 20.54 14.25
C GLY A 352 -9.21 19.20 14.98
N GLU A 353 -10.03 18.28 14.47
CA GLU A 353 -10.13 16.92 15.01
C GLU A 353 -9.04 16.02 14.42
N PRO A 354 -8.52 15.08 15.19
CA PRO A 354 -7.63 14.07 14.65
C PRO A 354 -8.32 13.28 13.54
N VAL A 355 -7.62 13.07 12.43
CA VAL A 355 -8.03 12.07 11.45
C VAL A 355 -7.59 10.73 12.00
N VAL A 356 -8.56 9.95 12.47
CA VAL A 356 -8.31 8.69 13.19
C VAL A 356 -8.33 7.54 12.20
N ASP A 357 -7.29 6.75 12.18
CA ASP A 357 -7.21 5.45 11.52
C ASP A 357 -7.11 4.35 12.60
N ASP A 358 -7.71 3.20 12.40
CA ASP A 358 -7.53 2.01 13.25
C ASP A 358 -6.05 1.60 13.38
N ARG A 359 -5.19 2.05 12.46
CA ARG A 359 -3.73 1.94 12.52
C ARG A 359 -3.10 2.85 13.58
N LEU A 360 -3.74 3.97 13.96
CA LEU A 360 -3.23 4.87 15.01
C LEU A 360 -3.16 4.18 16.37
N ASP A 361 -4.04 3.22 16.64
CA ASP A 361 -3.95 2.40 17.85
C ASP A 361 -2.64 1.57 17.88
N ARG A 362 -2.15 1.13 16.71
CA ARG A 362 -0.84 0.47 16.59
C ARG A 362 0.31 1.44 16.86
N PHE A 363 0.20 2.71 16.44
CA PHE A 363 1.24 3.72 16.69
C PHE A 363 1.34 4.11 18.17
N THR A 364 0.24 4.05 18.92
CA THR A 364 0.28 4.31 20.37
C THR A 364 1.17 3.32 21.11
N ALA A 365 1.33 2.10 20.60
CA ALA A 365 2.24 1.11 21.17
C ALA A 365 3.73 1.55 21.15
N TYR A 366 4.10 2.50 20.27
CA TYR A 366 5.45 3.02 20.18
C TYR A 366 5.73 4.18 21.14
N LEU A 367 4.72 4.77 21.78
CA LEU A 367 4.90 5.92 22.68
C LEU A 367 5.79 5.57 23.86
N ALA A 368 5.52 4.46 24.55
CA ALA A 368 6.33 4.03 25.69
C ALA A 368 7.79 3.69 25.32
N PRO A 369 8.09 2.94 24.23
CA PRO A 369 9.46 2.80 23.73
C PRO A 369 10.15 4.12 23.42
N LEU A 370 9.45 5.09 22.81
CA LEU A 370 10.00 6.41 22.53
C LEU A 370 10.33 7.18 23.82
N ASP A 371 9.47 7.12 24.84
CA ASP A 371 9.72 7.77 26.12
C ASP A 371 10.96 7.15 26.82
N THR A 372 11.05 5.81 26.84
CA THR A 372 12.22 5.09 27.38
C THR A 372 13.52 5.49 26.66
N ALA A 373 13.51 5.52 25.33
CA ALA A 373 14.68 5.91 24.56
C ALA A 373 15.06 7.38 24.77
N THR A 374 14.06 8.27 24.96
CA THR A 374 14.31 9.69 25.26
C THR A 374 15.06 9.85 26.57
N GLU A 375 14.56 9.25 27.64
CA GLU A 375 15.19 9.29 28.97
C GLU A 375 16.63 8.77 28.92
N GLU A 376 16.87 7.67 28.24
CA GLU A 376 18.20 7.08 28.10
C GLU A 376 19.14 7.98 27.27
N LEU A 377 18.68 8.58 26.17
CA LEU A 377 19.47 9.50 25.37
C LEU A 377 19.79 10.79 26.10
N GLU A 378 18.82 11.36 26.83
CA GLU A 378 19.05 12.55 27.66
C GLU A 378 20.07 12.27 28.77
N ASP A 379 20.00 11.11 29.41
CA ASP A 379 20.96 10.70 30.45
C ASP A 379 22.38 10.56 29.87
N ARG A 380 22.52 9.88 28.73
CA ARG A 380 23.83 9.66 28.08
C ARG A 380 24.44 10.95 27.53
N LEU A 381 23.62 11.88 27.04
CA LEU A 381 24.07 13.11 26.37
C LEU A 381 24.08 14.36 27.28
N ARG A 382 23.64 14.25 28.54
CA ARG A 382 23.53 15.41 29.47
C ARG A 382 24.82 16.23 29.61
N HIS A 383 25.98 15.61 29.39
CA HIS A 383 27.29 16.23 29.54
C HIS A 383 27.93 16.64 28.21
N VAL A 384 27.25 16.40 27.09
CA VAL A 384 27.74 16.74 25.73
C VAL A 384 27.22 18.11 25.33
N ALA A 385 28.12 19.11 25.40
CA ALA A 385 27.76 20.47 25.03
C ALA A 385 27.29 20.58 23.55
N GLY A 386 26.14 21.18 23.33
CA GLY A 386 25.57 21.33 21.99
C GLY A 386 24.73 20.17 21.48
N ALA A 387 24.70 19.01 22.19
CA ALA A 387 23.75 17.95 21.91
C ALA A 387 22.36 18.34 22.46
N GLN A 388 21.31 18.05 21.69
CA GLN A 388 19.94 18.30 22.08
C GLN A 388 19.08 17.09 21.68
N VAL A 389 18.36 16.53 22.65
CA VAL A 389 17.36 15.48 22.44
C VAL A 389 15.99 16.15 22.38
N GLU A 390 15.29 16.00 21.28
CA GLU A 390 13.94 16.53 21.06
C GLU A 390 12.96 15.37 20.95
N ARG A 391 12.03 15.26 21.91
CA ARG A 391 10.96 14.26 21.90
C ARG A 391 9.77 14.81 21.12
N LYS A 392 9.53 14.25 19.94
CA LYS A 392 8.33 14.46 19.13
C LYS A 392 7.31 13.37 19.44
N ARG A 393 6.02 13.57 19.09
CA ARG A 393 4.98 12.57 19.43
C ARG A 393 5.34 11.16 18.96
N PHE A 394 5.84 10.99 17.73
CA PHE A 394 6.19 9.70 17.12
C PHE A 394 7.66 9.61 16.66
N ALA A 395 8.53 10.44 17.20
CA ALA A 395 9.96 10.40 16.92
C ALA A 395 10.78 10.99 18.07
N ILE A 396 12.09 10.70 18.06
CA ILE A 396 13.09 11.40 18.87
C ILE A 396 14.14 11.93 17.91
N ALA A 397 14.42 13.22 17.98
CA ALA A 397 15.47 13.86 17.19
C ALA A 397 16.68 14.17 18.10
N VAL A 398 17.83 13.58 17.79
CA VAL A 398 19.11 13.86 18.49
C VAL A 398 19.90 14.81 17.61
N HIS A 399 19.82 16.11 17.89
CA HIS A 399 20.53 17.16 17.19
C HIS A 399 21.98 17.27 17.66
N TYR A 400 22.94 17.19 16.73
CA TYR A 400 24.36 17.31 17.03
C TYR A 400 25.09 18.37 16.21
N ARG A 401 24.36 19.30 15.57
CA ARG A 401 24.93 20.37 14.73
C ARG A 401 25.88 21.29 15.52
N ARG A 402 25.62 21.49 16.83
CA ARG A 402 26.39 22.35 17.70
C ARG A 402 27.41 21.61 18.54
N VAL A 403 27.51 20.31 18.39
CA VAL A 403 28.49 19.47 19.13
C VAL A 403 29.86 19.65 18.52
N ALA A 404 30.87 19.79 19.39
CA ALA A 404 32.28 19.89 18.95
C ALA A 404 32.70 18.56 18.26
N GLU A 405 33.56 18.66 17.26
CA GLU A 405 34.01 17.49 16.47
C GLU A 405 34.60 16.37 17.37
N ALA A 406 35.30 16.76 18.43
CA ALA A 406 35.87 15.82 19.39
C ALA A 406 34.81 15.00 20.17
N ASP A 407 33.60 15.51 20.30
CA ASP A 407 32.51 14.88 21.08
C ASP A 407 31.49 14.15 20.20
N LEU A 408 31.63 14.20 18.85
CA LEU A 408 30.71 13.52 17.93
C LEU A 408 30.65 12.00 18.17
N ALA A 409 31.77 11.38 18.46
CA ALA A 409 31.84 9.96 18.75
C ALA A 409 31.00 9.57 20.01
N VAL A 410 30.86 10.48 20.95
CA VAL A 410 30.04 10.26 22.17
C VAL A 410 28.55 10.25 21.80
N VAL A 411 28.13 11.14 20.89
CA VAL A 411 26.74 11.16 20.40
C VAL A 411 26.42 9.88 19.61
N GLU A 412 27.31 9.47 18.71
CA GLU A 412 27.14 8.24 17.94
C GLU A 412 27.08 6.99 18.83
N GLU A 413 27.93 6.95 19.86
CA GLU A 413 27.91 5.85 20.84
C GLU A 413 26.62 5.84 21.66
N ALA A 414 26.12 7.00 22.09
CA ALA A 414 24.85 7.09 22.81
C ALA A 414 23.70 6.54 21.98
N VAL A 415 23.60 6.94 20.70
CA VAL A 415 22.60 6.45 19.76
C VAL A 415 22.72 4.94 19.55
N ARG A 416 23.95 4.44 19.30
CA ARG A 416 24.21 3.02 19.06
C ARG A 416 23.90 2.16 20.29
N ALA A 417 24.16 2.67 21.49
CA ALA A 417 23.89 1.94 22.73
C ALA A 417 22.40 1.92 23.12
N THR A 418 21.63 2.98 22.76
CA THR A 418 20.19 3.04 23.02
C THR A 418 19.36 2.24 22.01
N ALA A 419 19.76 2.16 20.73
CA ALA A 419 18.98 1.46 19.71
C ALA A 419 18.60 0.01 20.08
N PRO A 420 19.48 -0.84 20.63
CA PRO A 420 19.12 -2.22 21.01
C PRO A 420 18.16 -2.32 22.20
N THR A 421 18.03 -1.27 23.04
CA THR A 421 17.12 -1.29 24.21
C THR A 421 15.67 -1.07 23.80
N VAL A 422 15.44 -0.57 22.58
CA VAL A 422 14.12 -0.28 22.01
C VAL A 422 14.00 -0.88 20.59
N PRO A 423 13.97 -2.21 20.44
CA PRO A 423 14.03 -2.90 19.14
C PRO A 423 12.82 -2.61 18.23
N SER A 424 11.76 -2.03 18.77
CA SER A 424 10.60 -1.56 18.01
C SER A 424 10.83 -0.22 17.31
N LEU A 425 11.96 0.44 17.56
CA LEU A 425 12.34 1.70 16.93
C LEU A 425 13.52 1.48 15.98
N ARG A 426 13.49 2.13 14.83
CA ARG A 426 14.62 2.23 13.89
C ARG A 426 15.32 3.57 14.02
N VAL A 427 16.63 3.60 13.79
CA VAL A 427 17.42 4.83 13.74
C VAL A 427 17.68 5.24 12.32
N ALA A 428 17.29 6.46 11.97
CA ALA A 428 17.61 7.11 10.71
C ALA A 428 18.66 8.21 10.91
N THR A 429 19.47 8.46 9.89
CA THR A 429 20.48 9.54 9.89
C THR A 429 20.05 10.65 8.93
N GLY A 430 20.11 11.89 9.40
CA GLY A 430 19.83 13.08 8.60
C GLY A 430 20.98 14.10 8.62
N LYS A 431 20.73 15.31 8.16
CA LYS A 431 21.74 16.38 8.10
C LYS A 431 22.07 16.93 9.51
N LYS A 432 23.03 16.31 10.19
CA LYS A 432 23.43 16.61 11.58
C LYS A 432 22.37 16.26 12.63
N ILE A 433 21.64 15.17 12.38
CA ILE A 433 20.61 14.64 13.25
C ILE A 433 20.60 13.10 13.19
N PHE A 434 20.34 12.44 14.31
CA PHE A 434 19.86 11.07 14.38
C PHE A 434 18.41 11.08 14.79
N GLU A 435 17.61 10.20 14.19
CA GLU A 435 16.17 10.18 14.46
C GLU A 435 15.72 8.75 14.77
N PHE A 436 15.17 8.54 15.98
CA PHE A 436 14.49 7.30 16.32
C PHE A 436 13.04 7.42 15.91
N ARG A 437 12.58 6.46 15.11
CA ARG A 437 11.20 6.38 14.62
C ARG A 437 10.65 4.99 14.87
N PRO A 438 9.32 4.81 14.94
CA PRO A 438 8.72 3.49 14.91
C PRO A 438 9.32 2.64 13.77
N ASP A 439 9.67 1.40 14.08
CA ASP A 439 10.08 0.44 13.04
C ASP A 439 8.85 -0.08 12.30
N PHE A 440 8.22 0.84 11.62
CA PHE A 440 7.06 0.63 10.79
C PHE A 440 7.36 1.21 9.41
N ASP A 441 6.93 0.52 8.39
CA ASP A 441 7.16 0.91 7.00
C ASP A 441 6.25 2.09 6.63
N TRP A 442 6.67 3.29 7.01
CA TRP A 442 5.94 4.55 6.84
C TRP A 442 6.87 5.67 6.36
N ASP A 443 6.39 6.44 5.39
CA ASP A 443 7.08 7.57 4.76
C ASP A 443 6.05 8.61 4.27
N LYS A 444 6.52 9.75 3.72
CA LYS A 444 5.64 10.82 3.19
C LYS A 444 4.76 10.33 2.03
N GLY A 445 5.24 9.41 1.21
CA GLY A 445 4.48 8.84 0.11
C GLY A 445 3.29 8.01 0.61
N ARG A 446 3.52 7.17 1.62
CA ARG A 446 2.46 6.37 2.25
C ARG A 446 1.45 7.24 2.99
N ALA A 447 1.93 8.25 3.69
CA ALA A 447 1.05 9.23 4.34
C ALA A 447 0.16 9.94 3.33
N MET A 448 0.73 10.32 2.20
CA MET A 448 -0.02 10.95 1.11
C MET A 448 -1.04 9.99 0.48
N ARG A 449 -0.64 8.75 0.17
CA ARG A 449 -1.54 7.72 -0.38
C ARG A 449 -2.71 7.44 0.58
N TRP A 450 -2.38 7.29 1.86
CA TRP A 450 -3.40 7.08 2.88
C TRP A 450 -4.37 8.26 2.98
N LEU A 451 -3.86 9.51 3.01
CA LEU A 451 -4.70 10.71 3.01
C LEU A 451 -5.62 10.77 1.79
N LEU A 452 -5.09 10.48 0.59
CA LEU A 452 -5.91 10.43 -0.62
C LEU A 452 -7.06 9.43 -0.49
N GLY A 453 -6.79 8.23 0.04
CA GLY A 453 -7.82 7.21 0.27
C GLY A 453 -8.84 7.62 1.32
N GLU A 454 -8.38 8.08 2.50
CA GLU A 454 -9.24 8.44 3.64
C GLU A 454 -10.15 9.63 3.33
N LEU A 455 -9.67 10.57 2.52
CA LEU A 455 -10.44 11.74 2.11
C LEU A 455 -11.32 11.49 0.86
N GLY A 456 -11.34 10.26 0.33
CA GLY A 456 -12.05 9.93 -0.90
C GLY A 456 -11.50 10.65 -2.14
N LEU A 457 -10.24 11.08 -2.09
CA LEU A 457 -9.53 11.78 -3.18
C LEU A 457 -8.77 10.81 -4.10
N ASP A 458 -8.74 9.53 -3.74
CA ASP A 458 -8.15 8.45 -4.55
C ASP A 458 -9.17 7.95 -5.59
N ARG A 459 -9.63 8.86 -6.45
CA ARG A 459 -10.65 8.61 -7.46
C ARG A 459 -10.34 9.35 -8.76
N GLU A 460 -10.94 8.90 -9.85
CA GLU A 460 -10.92 9.60 -11.12
C GLU A 460 -11.48 11.03 -10.96
N GLY A 461 -10.91 11.99 -11.67
CA GLY A 461 -11.28 13.40 -11.58
C GLY A 461 -10.59 14.17 -10.45
N VAL A 462 -9.72 13.55 -9.66
CA VAL A 462 -8.86 14.23 -8.69
C VAL A 462 -7.40 14.22 -9.16
N THR A 463 -6.76 15.39 -9.18
CA THR A 463 -5.33 15.49 -9.49
C THR A 463 -4.53 15.87 -8.24
N PRO A 464 -3.73 14.94 -7.70
CA PRO A 464 -2.82 15.26 -6.62
C PRO A 464 -1.65 16.13 -7.12
N VAL A 465 -1.35 17.19 -6.35
CA VAL A 465 -0.20 18.06 -6.57
C VAL A 465 0.67 18.03 -5.32
N TYR A 466 1.95 17.72 -5.44
CA TYR A 466 2.86 17.68 -4.29
C TYR A 466 4.06 18.60 -4.53
N LEU A 467 4.34 19.46 -3.54
CA LEU A 467 5.53 20.31 -3.53
C LEU A 467 6.45 19.91 -2.35
N GLY A 468 7.71 19.64 -2.65
CA GLY A 468 8.73 19.24 -1.66
C GLY A 468 10.12 19.73 -2.04
N ASP A 469 11.09 19.71 -1.09
CA ASP A 469 12.44 20.22 -1.33
C ASP A 469 13.56 19.20 -1.04
N ASP A 470 13.27 18.16 -0.29
CA ASP A 470 14.30 17.24 0.19
C ASP A 470 14.12 15.77 -0.27
N THR A 471 14.98 14.90 0.26
CA THR A 471 14.98 13.46 -0.10
C THR A 471 13.78 12.69 0.47
N THR A 472 13.10 13.20 1.48
CA THR A 472 11.91 12.55 2.06
C THR A 472 10.67 12.78 1.21
N ASP A 473 10.70 13.81 0.33
CA ASP A 473 9.63 14.13 -0.60
C ASP A 473 9.63 13.24 -1.84
N GLU A 474 10.77 12.59 -2.13
CA GLU A 474 10.89 11.66 -3.27
C GLU A 474 9.90 10.49 -3.16
N ASP A 475 9.53 10.09 -1.94
CA ASP A 475 8.51 9.05 -1.73
C ASP A 475 7.12 9.54 -2.15
N ALA A 476 6.80 10.81 -1.88
CA ALA A 476 5.55 11.43 -2.33
C ALA A 476 5.54 11.63 -3.85
N PHE A 477 6.63 12.13 -4.44
CA PHE A 477 6.75 12.28 -5.90
C PHE A 477 6.55 10.94 -6.62
N ARG A 478 7.10 9.87 -6.06
CA ARG A 478 6.96 8.52 -6.61
C ARG A 478 5.50 8.06 -6.64
N VAL A 479 4.76 8.29 -5.55
CA VAL A 479 3.36 7.89 -5.42
C VAL A 479 2.46 8.57 -6.44
N ILE A 480 2.67 9.88 -6.70
CA ILE A 480 1.79 10.63 -7.61
C ILE A 480 2.30 10.69 -9.05
N ARG A 481 3.48 10.13 -9.34
CA ARG A 481 4.20 10.32 -10.60
C ARG A 481 3.33 10.12 -11.85
N LYS A 482 2.44 9.14 -11.83
CA LYS A 482 1.62 8.76 -12.99
C LYS A 482 0.31 9.54 -13.12
N ARG A 483 -0.25 10.02 -12.02
CA ARG A 483 -1.57 10.67 -12.00
C ARG A 483 -1.57 12.09 -11.41
N GLY A 484 -0.42 12.59 -11.00
CA GLY A 484 -0.30 13.87 -10.33
C GLY A 484 0.80 14.76 -10.87
N VAL A 485 0.96 15.90 -10.21
CA VAL A 485 1.96 16.92 -10.51
C VAL A 485 2.94 17.03 -9.33
N GLY A 486 4.11 16.39 -9.46
CA GLY A 486 5.22 16.50 -8.51
C GLY A 486 6.12 17.68 -8.86
N ILE A 487 6.40 18.56 -7.91
CA ILE A 487 7.22 19.76 -8.09
C ILE A 487 8.26 19.82 -6.99
N VAL A 488 9.54 19.79 -7.37
CA VAL A 488 10.64 19.99 -6.42
C VAL A 488 10.99 21.47 -6.32
N VAL A 489 11.22 21.95 -5.10
CA VAL A 489 11.66 23.33 -4.84
C VAL A 489 13.18 23.37 -4.67
N GLY A 490 13.84 24.29 -5.37
CA GLY A 490 15.30 24.38 -5.44
C GLY A 490 15.88 23.51 -6.55
N ARG A 491 16.68 24.13 -7.42
CA ARG A 491 17.33 23.44 -8.57
C ARG A 491 18.65 22.79 -8.22
N GLU A 492 19.17 23.06 -7.03
CA GLU A 492 20.38 22.43 -6.53
C GLU A 492 20.03 21.19 -5.69
N GLY A 493 20.92 20.23 -5.63
CA GLY A 493 20.75 19.05 -4.79
C GLY A 493 20.80 17.72 -5.56
N LYS A 494 20.25 16.68 -4.95
CA LYS A 494 20.19 15.35 -5.56
C LYS A 494 19.14 15.32 -6.68
N PRO A 495 19.29 14.43 -7.68
CA PRO A 495 18.27 14.17 -8.67
C PRO A 495 16.92 13.84 -8.03
N SER A 496 15.80 14.14 -8.74
CA SER A 496 14.44 14.03 -8.22
C SER A 496 13.54 13.24 -9.16
N LEU A 497 12.48 12.63 -8.61
CA LEU A 497 11.37 12.00 -9.32
C LEU A 497 10.24 13.01 -9.62
N ALA A 498 10.36 14.26 -9.18
CA ALA A 498 9.43 15.32 -9.54
C ALA A 498 9.37 15.50 -11.06
N ARG A 499 8.25 15.99 -11.56
CA ARG A 499 8.07 16.31 -13.00
C ARG A 499 8.52 17.72 -13.35
N PHE A 500 8.47 18.62 -12.39
CA PHE A 500 8.80 20.03 -12.55
C PHE A 500 9.64 20.53 -11.38
N ALA A 501 10.24 21.71 -11.54
CA ALA A 501 10.94 22.41 -10.48
C ALA A 501 10.47 23.86 -10.36
N LEU A 502 10.57 24.41 -9.14
CA LEU A 502 10.50 25.84 -8.84
C LEU A 502 11.82 26.28 -8.20
N GLU A 503 12.18 27.54 -8.35
CA GLU A 503 13.48 28.05 -7.88
C GLU A 503 13.51 28.19 -6.35
N ASP A 504 12.43 28.75 -5.76
CA ASP A 504 12.38 29.10 -4.35
C ASP A 504 10.95 29.22 -3.81
N THR A 505 10.82 29.63 -2.56
CA THR A 505 9.54 29.81 -1.86
C THR A 505 8.68 30.94 -2.42
N ASP A 506 9.26 31.93 -3.11
CA ASP A 506 8.52 33.04 -3.71
C ASP A 506 7.84 32.56 -5.01
N GLU A 507 8.53 31.71 -5.80
CA GLU A 507 7.92 31.03 -6.94
C GLU A 507 6.82 30.07 -6.49
N VAL A 508 6.98 29.39 -5.35
CA VAL A 508 5.92 28.54 -4.77
C VAL A 508 4.67 29.37 -4.49
N ALA A 509 4.78 30.50 -3.78
CA ALA A 509 3.63 31.34 -3.47
C ALA A 509 2.93 31.83 -4.75
N SER A 510 3.71 32.25 -5.76
CA SER A 510 3.19 32.68 -7.07
C SER A 510 2.48 31.54 -7.81
N PHE A 511 3.03 30.33 -7.79
CA PHE A 511 2.46 29.13 -8.41
C PHE A 511 1.12 28.73 -7.76
N LEU A 512 1.05 28.72 -6.42
CA LEU A 512 -0.17 28.42 -5.67
C LEU A 512 -1.28 29.47 -5.92
N ALA A 513 -0.93 30.76 -6.07
CA ALA A 513 -1.86 31.82 -6.44
C ALA A 513 -2.47 31.55 -7.84
N ARG A 514 -1.64 31.14 -8.81
CA ARG A 514 -2.11 30.79 -10.16
C ARG A 514 -3.05 29.56 -10.15
N ILE A 515 -2.79 28.55 -9.32
CA ILE A 515 -3.76 27.42 -9.16
C ILE A 515 -5.10 27.96 -8.66
N THR A 516 -5.09 28.89 -7.68
CA THR A 516 -6.32 29.47 -7.16
C THR A 516 -7.11 30.21 -8.23
N GLU A 517 -6.42 30.98 -9.08
CA GLU A 517 -7.02 31.69 -10.21
C GLU A 517 -7.63 30.73 -11.24
N ALA A 518 -6.91 29.66 -11.59
CA ALA A 518 -7.36 28.65 -12.54
C ALA A 518 -8.63 27.88 -12.07
N GLN A 519 -8.85 27.78 -10.77
CA GLN A 519 -10.02 27.12 -10.18
C GLN A 519 -11.20 28.09 -9.96
N ASN A 520 -10.98 29.41 -10.11
CA ASN A 520 -12.00 30.47 -10.03
C ASN A 520 -12.02 31.29 -11.32
N PRO A 521 -12.50 30.75 -12.45
CA PRO A 521 -12.52 31.43 -13.74
C PRO A 521 -13.50 32.64 -13.79
#